data_3a47f9f6589b3bafdd559e19dffebac4
#
_entry.id   3a47f9f6589b3bafdd559e19dffebac4
#
_cell.length_a   1.000
_cell.length_b   1.000
_cell.length_c   1.000
_cell.angle_alpha   90.00
_cell.angle_beta   90.00
_cell.angle_gamma   90.00
#
_symmetry.space_group_name_H-M   'P 1'
#
loop_
_entity.id
_entity.type
_entity.pdbx_description
1 polymer ?
#
loop_
_entity_poly.entity_id
_entity_poly.type
_entity_poly.pdbx_seq_one_letter_code
_entity_poly.pdbx_strand_id
1 'polypeptide(L)'
;TLSWRWVAGLQTKGKKYIATVDNINRFTNNRFSFPNKLILSDEEVTSYKFYEPAHVATKSNPSKSKNKGYLITEEDLSFVNIEKNCPIIIQSQSYNKFGQSEHVESFSNKTLKNAIQYCKNEISHNVSTFTWENAELIEKWVKTHNLDELEIIAPTIGKYEKIIPKLADRFN
;
A
#
# COMPACT_ATOMS: atom_id res chain seq x y z
N THR A 1 19.08 -10.25 -17.51
CA THR A 1 18.15 -9.72 -16.51
C THR A 1 17.27 -8.66 -17.15
N LEU A 2 15.96 -8.89 -17.16
CA LEU A 2 15.02 -7.92 -17.69
C LEU A 2 15.00 -6.68 -16.78
N SER A 3 15.29 -5.53 -17.38
CA SER A 3 15.19 -4.26 -16.67
C SER A 3 13.73 -4.00 -16.28
N TRP A 4 13.50 -3.39 -15.13
CA TRP A 4 12.16 -2.93 -14.72
C TRP A 4 11.47 -2.04 -15.77
N ARG A 5 12.26 -1.31 -16.58
CA ARG A 5 11.75 -0.52 -17.73
C ARG A 5 11.05 -1.40 -18.77
N TRP A 6 11.49 -2.63 -18.91
CA TRP A 6 10.86 -3.62 -19.78
C TRP A 6 9.51 -4.04 -19.19
N VAL A 7 9.49 -4.37 -17.92
CA VAL A 7 8.27 -4.76 -17.20
C VAL A 7 7.26 -3.62 -17.17
N ALA A 8 7.71 -2.38 -17.02
CA ALA A 8 6.86 -1.19 -17.05
C ALA A 8 6.42 -0.77 -18.47
N GLY A 9 6.82 -1.48 -19.52
CA GLY A 9 6.46 -1.17 -20.89
C GLY A 9 7.16 0.06 -21.50
N LEU A 10 8.09 0.69 -20.80
CA LEU A 10 8.75 1.92 -21.26
C LEU A 10 9.64 1.69 -22.50
N GLN A 11 10.26 0.51 -22.60
CA GLN A 11 11.10 0.14 -23.75
C GLN A 11 10.33 -0.62 -24.82
N THR A 12 9.09 -1.00 -24.55
CA THR A 12 8.26 -1.83 -25.43
C THR A 12 7.14 -1.03 -26.08
N LYS A 13 7.13 0.29 -25.89
CA LYS A 13 6.13 1.17 -26.49
C LYS A 13 6.11 0.98 -28.01
N GLY A 14 4.96 0.66 -28.57
CA GLY A 14 4.77 0.38 -29.99
C GLY A 14 5.31 -0.96 -30.47
N LYS A 15 5.83 -1.83 -29.58
CA LYS A 15 6.25 -3.20 -29.91
C LYS A 15 5.23 -4.19 -29.36
N LYS A 16 4.72 -5.03 -30.25
CA LYS A 16 3.82 -6.13 -29.85
C LYS A 16 4.67 -7.33 -29.41
N TYR A 17 4.83 -7.51 -28.10
CA TYR A 17 5.40 -8.75 -27.53
C TYR A 17 4.28 -9.61 -26.98
N ILE A 18 3.57 -10.28 -27.89
CA ILE A 18 2.47 -11.16 -27.50
C ILE A 18 3.03 -12.57 -27.33
N ALA A 19 2.79 -13.18 -26.19
CA ALA A 19 3.05 -14.59 -26.00
C ALA A 19 2.03 -15.39 -26.80
N THR A 20 2.46 -15.97 -27.91
CA THR A 20 1.63 -16.89 -28.72
C THR A 20 1.62 -18.28 -28.08
N VAL A 21 0.57 -19.06 -28.35
CA VAL A 21 0.49 -20.47 -27.92
C VAL A 21 1.73 -21.25 -28.36
N ASP A 22 2.21 -21.01 -29.59
CA ASP A 22 3.42 -21.66 -30.14
C ASP A 22 4.67 -21.28 -29.34
N ASN A 23 4.79 -20.02 -28.95
CA ASN A 23 5.92 -19.54 -28.15
C ASN A 23 5.91 -20.17 -26.76
N ILE A 24 4.75 -20.21 -26.12
CA ILE A 24 4.58 -20.82 -24.81
C ILE A 24 4.91 -22.32 -24.89
N ASN A 25 4.34 -23.03 -25.85
CA ASN A 25 4.60 -24.45 -26.05
C ASN A 25 6.06 -24.76 -26.29
N ARG A 26 6.73 -23.96 -27.12
CA ARG A 26 8.16 -24.10 -27.43
C ARG A 26 9.04 -23.97 -26.19
N PHE A 27 8.77 -22.97 -25.33
CA PHE A 27 9.59 -22.71 -24.14
C PHE A 27 9.20 -23.50 -22.90
N THR A 28 8.03 -24.15 -22.91
CA THR A 28 7.57 -24.98 -21.79
C THR A 28 7.55 -26.47 -22.11
N ASN A 29 8.09 -26.88 -23.28
CA ASN A 29 8.05 -28.26 -23.77
C ASN A 29 6.62 -28.84 -23.77
N ASN A 30 5.65 -28.08 -24.24
CA ASN A 30 4.22 -28.44 -24.26
C ASN A 30 3.65 -28.79 -22.87
N ARG A 31 4.19 -28.24 -21.80
CA ARG A 31 3.74 -28.49 -20.43
C ARG A 31 2.30 -28.01 -20.17
N PHE A 32 1.84 -27.01 -20.92
CA PHE A 32 0.53 -26.43 -20.75
C PHE A 32 -0.36 -26.72 -21.96
N SER A 33 -1.61 -27.10 -21.71
CA SER A 33 -2.64 -27.22 -22.73
C SER A 33 -3.49 -25.95 -22.73
N PHE A 34 -3.50 -25.25 -23.86
CA PHE A 34 -4.30 -24.03 -24.00
C PHE A 34 -5.51 -24.33 -24.92
N PRO A 35 -6.70 -23.84 -24.59
CA PRO A 35 -7.79 -23.85 -25.55
C PRO A 35 -7.38 -23.00 -26.76
N ASN A 36 -7.76 -23.43 -27.97
CA ASN A 36 -7.35 -22.85 -29.27
C ASN A 36 -7.69 -21.36 -29.47
N LYS A 37 -8.10 -20.64 -28.46
CA LYS A 37 -8.46 -19.23 -28.47
C LYS A 37 -7.80 -18.45 -27.31
N LEU A 38 -6.49 -18.50 -27.18
CA LEU A 38 -5.77 -17.36 -26.61
C LEU A 38 -5.51 -16.36 -27.73
N ILE A 39 -6.59 -15.79 -28.24
CA ILE A 39 -6.51 -14.57 -29.04
C ILE A 39 -6.36 -13.46 -28.02
N LEU A 40 -5.14 -13.12 -27.74
CA LEU A 40 -4.87 -11.77 -27.30
C LEU A 40 -5.27 -10.88 -28.49
N SER A 41 -6.33 -10.11 -28.32
CA SER A 41 -6.85 -9.24 -29.34
C SER A 41 -5.71 -8.41 -29.93
N ASP A 42 -5.77 -8.17 -31.22
CA ASP A 42 -4.87 -7.21 -31.92
C ASP A 42 -5.10 -5.75 -31.48
N GLU A 43 -5.80 -5.53 -30.38
CA GLU A 43 -5.98 -4.23 -29.79
C GLU A 43 -4.60 -3.67 -29.48
N GLU A 44 -4.27 -2.57 -30.10
CA GLU A 44 -3.11 -1.77 -29.76
C GLU A 44 -3.13 -1.58 -28.24
N VAL A 45 -2.03 -1.96 -27.59
CA VAL A 45 -1.80 -1.54 -26.21
C VAL A 45 -1.83 -0.03 -26.22
N THR A 46 -3.01 0.52 -25.97
CA THR A 46 -3.25 1.95 -25.93
C THR A 46 -2.19 2.54 -25.00
N SER A 47 -1.49 3.54 -25.48
CA SER A 47 -0.49 4.24 -24.72
C SER A 47 -1.06 4.57 -23.35
N TYR A 48 -0.52 3.95 -22.32
CA TYR A 48 -0.86 4.36 -20.95
C TYR A 48 -0.59 5.86 -20.87
N LYS A 49 -1.62 6.66 -20.60
CA LYS A 49 -1.42 8.02 -20.18
C LYS A 49 -0.58 7.92 -18.91
N PHE A 50 0.67 8.34 -18.99
CA PHE A 50 1.45 8.55 -17.77
C PHE A 50 0.65 9.56 -16.95
N TYR A 51 0.11 9.12 -15.84
CA TYR A 51 -0.38 10.05 -14.85
C TYR A 51 0.85 10.86 -14.43
N GLU A 52 0.74 12.17 -14.48
CA GLU A 52 1.70 13.00 -13.76
C GLU A 52 1.79 12.45 -12.34
N PRO A 53 2.99 12.27 -11.79
CA PRO A 53 3.13 11.74 -10.45
C PRO A 53 2.27 12.63 -9.55
N ALA A 54 1.28 12.03 -8.93
CA ALA A 54 0.51 12.71 -7.90
C ALA A 54 1.52 13.29 -6.91
N HIS A 55 1.29 14.52 -6.48
CA HIS A 55 2.19 15.31 -5.66
C HIS A 55 3.03 14.44 -4.72
N VAL A 56 4.35 14.47 -4.93
CA VAL A 56 5.25 13.98 -3.90
C VAL A 56 4.91 14.78 -2.66
N ALA A 57 4.42 14.10 -1.64
CA ALA A 57 4.06 14.75 -0.39
C ALA A 57 5.26 15.58 0.05
N THR A 58 5.08 16.90 0.06
CA THR A 58 6.09 17.79 0.59
C THR A 58 6.31 17.41 2.04
N LYS A 59 7.57 17.23 2.44
CA LYS A 59 7.89 17.02 3.85
C LYS A 59 7.22 18.15 4.63
N SER A 60 6.25 17.79 5.47
CA SER A 60 5.75 18.75 6.45
C SER A 60 6.93 19.20 7.30
N ASN A 61 7.00 20.48 7.60
CA ASN A 61 7.98 20.95 8.58
C ASN A 61 7.76 20.17 9.89
N PRO A 62 8.83 19.76 10.57
CA PRO A 62 8.68 19.04 11.83
C PRO A 62 7.82 19.89 12.76
N SER A 63 6.71 19.30 13.18
CA SER A 63 5.81 19.95 14.10
C SER A 63 6.46 20.18 15.46
N LYS A 64 6.08 21.26 16.09
CA LYS A 64 6.46 21.59 17.47
C LYS A 64 5.41 21.09 18.48
N SER A 65 4.39 20.36 18.02
CA SER A 65 3.38 19.85 18.93
C SER A 65 3.99 18.88 19.94
N LYS A 66 3.57 19.05 21.19
CA LYS A 66 3.98 18.17 22.31
C LYS A 66 3.07 16.95 22.43
N ASN A 67 1.90 16.98 21.80
CA ASN A 67 0.85 15.98 21.96
C ASN A 67 0.53 15.33 20.62
N LYS A 68 1.47 14.55 20.11
CA LYS A 68 1.32 13.87 18.82
C LYS A 68 1.10 12.37 18.97
N GLY A 69 0.36 11.81 18.03
CA GLY A 69 0.18 10.38 17.87
C GLY A 69 0.60 9.92 16.48
N TYR A 70 0.80 8.63 16.33
CA TYR A 70 1.22 8.01 15.08
C TYR A 70 0.15 7.07 14.54
N LEU A 71 -0.17 7.22 13.25
CA LEU A 71 -1.03 6.29 12.53
C LEU A 71 -0.18 5.47 11.57
N ILE A 72 -0.24 4.14 11.71
CA ILE A 72 0.58 3.21 10.94
C ILE A 72 -0.32 2.31 10.09
N THR A 73 0.02 2.21 8.82
CA THR A 73 -0.68 1.36 7.84
C THR A 73 0.19 0.18 7.41
N GLU A 74 -0.42 -0.79 6.71
CA GLU A 74 0.31 -1.94 6.17
C GLU A 74 1.37 -1.60 5.11
N GLU A 75 1.31 -0.39 4.50
CA GLU A 75 2.29 0.03 3.49
C GLU A 75 3.59 0.56 4.11
N ASP A 76 3.54 0.97 5.36
CA ASP A 76 4.73 1.38 6.08
C ASP A 76 4.69 0.92 7.54
N LEU A 77 5.38 -0.17 7.80
CA LEU A 77 5.56 -0.74 9.13
C LEU A 77 6.93 -0.37 9.72
N SER A 78 7.49 0.78 9.30
CA SER A 78 8.72 1.32 9.85
C SER A 78 8.44 2.07 11.17
N PHE A 79 9.23 1.76 12.19
CA PHE A 79 9.14 2.41 13.50
C PHE A 79 10.35 3.30 13.81
N VAL A 80 11.20 3.55 12.82
CA VAL A 80 12.51 4.20 13.03
C VAL A 80 12.39 5.63 13.56
N ASN A 81 11.37 6.35 13.12
CA ASN A 81 11.17 7.77 13.47
C ASN A 81 10.08 7.99 14.52
N ILE A 82 9.59 6.92 15.15
CA ILE A 82 8.53 7.00 16.15
C ILE A 82 9.14 7.25 17.52
N GLU A 83 8.65 8.26 18.19
CA GLU A 83 9.05 8.55 19.57
C GLU A 83 8.56 7.47 20.52
N LYS A 84 9.41 7.05 21.45
CA LYS A 84 9.04 6.03 22.45
C LYS A 84 7.93 6.54 23.36
N ASN A 85 7.03 5.62 23.71
CA ASN A 85 5.89 5.86 24.59
C ASN A 85 4.83 6.85 24.08
N CYS A 86 4.91 7.28 22.81
CA CYS A 86 3.84 8.03 22.17
C CYS A 86 2.61 7.13 21.90
N PRO A 87 1.40 7.72 21.86
CA PRO A 87 0.22 7.02 21.39
C PRO A 87 0.37 6.59 19.93
N ILE A 88 0.06 5.32 19.68
CA ILE A 88 0.15 4.74 18.33
C ILE A 88 -1.16 4.02 18.01
N ILE A 89 -1.68 4.24 16.80
CA ILE A 89 -2.79 3.46 16.26
C ILE A 89 -2.34 2.75 14.99
N ILE A 90 -2.49 1.43 14.94
CA ILE A 90 -2.01 0.58 13.85
C ILE A 90 -3.18 -0.11 13.17
N GLN A 91 -3.16 -0.13 11.85
CA GLN A 91 -4.07 -0.97 11.07
C GLN A 91 -3.89 -2.44 11.45
N SER A 92 -5.00 -3.14 11.75
CA SER A 92 -4.97 -4.52 12.24
C SER A 92 -5.26 -5.56 11.17
N GLN A 93 -5.86 -5.16 10.05
CA GLN A 93 -6.20 -6.06 8.94
C GLN A 93 -5.82 -5.42 7.60
N SER A 94 -5.39 -6.25 6.66
CA SER A 94 -5.12 -5.81 5.30
C SER A 94 -6.37 -5.24 4.64
N TYR A 95 -6.20 -4.10 3.96
CA TYR A 95 -7.29 -3.47 3.22
C TYR A 95 -7.39 -4.06 1.82
N ASN A 96 -8.23 -5.06 1.67
CA ASN A 96 -8.40 -5.84 0.44
C ASN A 96 -9.55 -5.34 -0.46
N LYS A 97 -9.55 -4.07 -0.82
CA LYS A 97 -10.56 -3.53 -1.76
C LYS A 97 -10.31 -3.92 -3.21
N PHE A 98 -9.12 -4.36 -3.55
CA PHE A 98 -8.67 -4.56 -4.95
C PHE A 98 -8.55 -6.03 -5.36
N GLY A 99 -9.11 -6.96 -4.59
CA GLY A 99 -9.13 -8.37 -4.95
C GLY A 99 -7.77 -9.05 -4.89
N GLN A 100 -7.01 -8.81 -3.83
CA GLN A 100 -5.77 -9.55 -3.56
C GLN A 100 -6.07 -11.03 -3.37
N SER A 101 -5.11 -11.90 -3.71
CA SER A 101 -5.24 -13.32 -3.43
C SER A 101 -5.23 -13.60 -1.92
N GLU A 102 -5.85 -14.69 -1.50
CA GLU A 102 -5.87 -15.14 -0.10
C GLU A 102 -4.47 -15.27 0.51
N HIS A 103 -3.49 -15.69 -0.29
CA HIS A 103 -2.09 -15.79 0.16
C HIS A 103 -1.49 -14.42 0.50
N VAL A 104 -1.75 -13.42 -0.34
CA VAL A 104 -1.26 -12.04 -0.11
C VAL A 104 -1.95 -11.45 1.11
N GLU A 105 -3.25 -11.62 1.23
CA GLU A 105 -4.02 -11.15 2.38
C GLU A 105 -3.55 -11.81 3.69
N SER A 106 -3.37 -13.12 3.68
CA SER A 106 -2.84 -13.87 4.83
C SER A 106 -1.44 -13.40 5.24
N PHE A 107 -0.56 -13.14 4.26
CA PHE A 107 0.77 -12.60 4.52
C PHE A 107 0.69 -11.21 5.15
N SER A 108 -0.08 -10.29 4.58
CA SER A 108 -0.25 -8.93 5.10
C SER A 108 -0.82 -8.94 6.51
N ASN A 109 -1.82 -9.76 6.78
CA ASN A 109 -2.42 -9.87 8.12
C ASN A 109 -1.42 -10.42 9.16
N LYS A 110 -0.60 -11.40 8.79
CA LYS A 110 0.47 -11.89 9.68
C LYS A 110 1.53 -10.84 9.95
N THR A 111 1.92 -10.08 8.93
CA THR A 111 2.90 -9.00 9.06
C THR A 111 2.37 -7.89 9.98
N LEU A 112 1.12 -7.47 9.80
CA LEU A 112 0.46 -6.50 10.68
C LEU A 112 0.42 -6.99 12.13
N LYS A 113 0.05 -8.25 12.35
CA LYS A 113 0.03 -8.84 13.69
C LYS A 113 1.41 -8.81 14.36
N ASN A 114 2.46 -9.14 13.62
CA ASN A 114 3.83 -9.09 14.12
C ASN A 114 4.26 -7.64 14.43
N ALA A 115 3.93 -6.69 13.55
CA ALA A 115 4.22 -5.28 13.74
C ALA A 115 3.53 -4.71 14.99
N ILE A 116 2.26 -5.05 15.22
CA ILE A 116 1.52 -4.66 16.43
C ILE A 116 2.20 -5.22 17.68
N GLN A 117 2.62 -6.48 17.65
CA GLN A 117 3.29 -7.11 18.80
C GLN A 117 4.66 -6.47 19.06
N TYR A 118 5.44 -6.23 18.02
CA TYR A 118 6.72 -5.54 18.13
C TYR A 118 6.54 -4.12 18.71
N CYS A 119 5.58 -3.38 18.19
CA CYS A 119 5.30 -2.03 18.64
C CYS A 119 4.94 -1.98 20.13
N LYS A 120 4.11 -2.90 20.61
CA LYS A 120 3.71 -3.01 22.01
C LYS A 120 4.90 -3.34 22.94
N ASN A 121 5.82 -4.17 22.46
CA ASN A 121 6.93 -4.62 23.29
C ASN A 121 8.08 -3.60 23.32
N GLU A 122 8.39 -2.99 22.15
CA GLU A 122 9.66 -2.28 21.95
C GLU A 122 9.50 -0.75 21.84
N ILE A 123 8.31 -0.27 21.44
CA ILE A 123 8.12 1.13 21.11
C ILE A 123 7.22 1.84 22.11
N SER A 124 6.00 1.36 22.28
CA SER A 124 5.01 2.02 23.12
C SER A 124 4.04 1.02 23.75
N HIS A 125 3.72 1.21 25.04
CA HIS A 125 2.64 0.46 25.68
C HIS A 125 1.25 0.98 25.30
N ASN A 126 1.17 2.15 24.67
CA ASN A 126 -0.09 2.79 24.29
C ASN A 126 -0.38 2.55 22.80
N VAL A 127 -0.68 1.29 22.46
CA VAL A 127 -0.97 0.86 21.09
C VAL A 127 -2.40 0.44 20.94
N SER A 128 -3.13 1.16 20.09
CA SER A 128 -4.49 0.84 19.65
C SER A 128 -4.49 0.29 18.23
N THR A 129 -5.60 -0.32 17.81
CA THR A 129 -5.75 -0.86 16.48
C THR A 129 -7.04 -0.39 15.81
N PHE A 130 -7.06 -0.35 14.49
CA PHE A 130 -8.24 -0.01 13.69
C PHE A 130 -8.30 -0.87 12.43
N THR A 131 -9.47 -0.86 11.78
CA THR A 131 -9.65 -1.32 10.38
C THR A 131 -10.24 -0.18 9.57
N TRP A 132 -10.09 -0.22 8.25
CA TRP A 132 -10.63 0.85 7.38
C TRP A 132 -12.15 0.85 7.32
N GLU A 133 -12.79 -0.27 7.65
CA GLU A 133 -14.24 -0.37 7.82
C GLU A 133 -14.72 0.43 9.04
N ASN A 134 -13.86 0.58 10.05
CA ASN A 134 -14.15 1.29 11.29
C ASN A 134 -13.20 2.49 11.48
N ALA A 135 -13.01 3.29 10.43
CA ALA A 135 -12.09 4.44 10.46
C ALA A 135 -12.48 5.52 11.49
N GLU A 136 -13.74 5.55 11.92
CA GLU A 136 -14.20 6.40 13.02
C GLU A 136 -13.49 6.13 14.36
N LEU A 137 -12.91 4.93 14.52
CA LEU A 137 -12.08 4.63 15.69
C LEU A 137 -10.86 5.54 15.76
N ILE A 138 -10.34 6.01 14.64
CA ILE A 138 -9.20 6.92 14.60
C ILE A 138 -9.59 8.26 15.25
N GLU A 139 -10.74 8.81 14.90
CA GLU A 139 -11.23 10.08 15.47
C GLU A 139 -11.47 9.95 16.98
N LYS A 140 -12.11 8.85 17.40
CA LYS A 140 -12.33 8.57 18.81
C LYS A 140 -11.02 8.45 19.56
N TRP A 141 -10.04 7.77 18.97
CA TRP A 141 -8.72 7.57 19.54
C TRP A 141 -7.96 8.90 19.69
N VAL A 142 -7.97 9.77 18.66
CA VAL A 142 -7.36 11.11 18.72
C VAL A 142 -7.95 11.92 19.86
N LYS A 143 -9.29 11.93 20.01
CA LYS A 143 -9.99 12.62 21.11
C LYS A 143 -9.64 12.03 22.48
N THR A 144 -9.59 10.71 22.59
CA THR A 144 -9.30 10.02 23.87
C THR A 144 -7.89 10.33 24.36
N HIS A 145 -6.93 10.48 23.46
CA HIS A 145 -5.54 10.78 23.81
C HIS A 145 -5.25 12.29 23.80
N ASN A 146 -6.25 13.11 23.53
CA ASN A 146 -6.15 14.57 23.47
C ASN A 146 -5.00 15.03 22.55
N LEU A 147 -4.91 14.44 21.36
CA LEU A 147 -3.84 14.70 20.42
C LEU A 147 -4.08 15.98 19.64
N ASP A 148 -3.04 16.79 19.51
CA ASP A 148 -3.04 18.00 18.69
C ASP A 148 -2.60 17.69 17.24
N GLU A 149 -1.91 16.57 17.05
CA GLU A 149 -1.34 16.19 15.78
C GLU A 149 -1.34 14.68 15.59
N LEU A 150 -1.67 14.27 14.35
CA LEU A 150 -1.57 12.89 13.90
C LEU A 150 -0.51 12.78 12.81
N GLU A 151 0.60 12.14 13.12
CA GLU A 151 1.67 11.88 12.18
C GLU A 151 1.41 10.58 11.42
N ILE A 152 1.52 10.64 10.10
CA ILE A 152 1.37 9.50 9.21
C ILE A 152 2.42 9.58 8.12
N ILE A 153 2.97 8.42 7.74
CA ILE A 153 3.87 8.36 6.59
C ILE A 153 3.05 8.52 5.32
N ALA A 154 3.43 9.51 4.52
CA ALA A 154 2.72 9.81 3.28
C ALA A 154 2.79 8.63 2.32
N PRO A 155 1.65 8.10 1.87
CA PRO A 155 1.62 7.05 0.87
C PRO A 155 2.17 7.58 -0.45
N THR A 156 3.01 6.79 -1.10
CA THR A 156 3.62 7.19 -2.38
C THR A 156 2.66 6.98 -3.54
N ILE A 157 2.30 5.75 -3.82
CA ILE A 157 1.37 5.35 -4.89
C ILE A 157 0.57 4.16 -4.35
N GLY A 158 -0.73 4.14 -4.61
CA GLY A 158 -1.53 2.97 -4.30
C GLY A 158 -2.85 3.28 -3.59
N LYS A 159 -3.33 2.30 -2.85
CA LYS A 159 -4.67 2.34 -2.26
C LYS A 159 -4.85 3.45 -1.21
N TYR A 160 -3.79 3.83 -0.52
CA TYR A 160 -3.84 4.85 0.54
C TYR A 160 -3.69 6.27 0.02
N GLU A 161 -3.20 6.47 -1.20
CA GLU A 161 -3.06 7.79 -1.82
C GLU A 161 -4.37 8.61 -1.78
N LYS A 162 -5.52 7.93 -1.93
CA LYS A 162 -6.85 8.56 -1.92
C LYS A 162 -7.53 8.53 -0.56
N ILE A 163 -7.10 7.64 0.33
CA ILE A 163 -7.73 7.43 1.64
C ILE A 163 -7.18 8.42 2.66
N ILE A 164 -5.86 8.59 2.69
CA ILE A 164 -5.19 9.44 3.68
C ILE A 164 -5.60 10.91 3.57
N PRO A 165 -5.65 11.55 2.38
CA PRO A 165 -6.14 12.92 2.29
C PRO A 165 -7.59 13.09 2.80
N LYS A 166 -8.48 12.14 2.47
CA LYS A 166 -9.85 12.15 2.97
C LYS A 166 -9.95 11.99 4.49
N LEU A 167 -9.00 11.26 5.08
CA LEU A 167 -8.90 11.18 6.53
C LEU A 167 -8.44 12.52 7.11
N ALA A 168 -7.42 13.15 6.50
CA ALA A 168 -6.91 14.45 6.94
C ALA A 168 -8.02 15.54 6.93
N ASP A 169 -8.89 15.53 5.92
CA ASP A 169 -10.02 16.48 5.82
C ASP A 169 -11.00 16.40 7.01
N ARG A 170 -11.00 15.29 7.77
CA ARG A 170 -11.86 15.13 8.96
C ARG A 170 -11.29 15.76 10.22
N PHE A 171 -10.00 16.11 10.20
CA PHE A 171 -9.29 16.68 11.34
C PHE A 171 -9.01 18.18 11.19
N ASN A 172 -9.31 18.76 10.01
CA ASN A 172 -9.27 20.19 9.73
C ASN A 172 -10.65 20.80 9.97
#